data_890e8a575dbf250e354518789f057990
#
_entry.id   890e8a575dbf250e354518789f057990
#
_cell.length_a   1.000
_cell.length_b   1.000
_cell.length_c   1.000
_cell.angle_alpha   90.00
_cell.angle_beta   90.00
_cell.angle_gamma   90.00
#
_symmetry.space_group_name_H-M   'P 1'
#
loop_
_entity.id
_entity.type
_entity.pdbx_description
1 polymer ?
#
loop_
_entity_poly.entity_id
_entity_poly.type
_entity_poly.pdbx_seq_one_letter_code
_entity_poly.pdbx_strand_id
1 'polypeptide(L)'
;MDEELLQRQVPQALEAEQSVLGSMLIDERCVPDVVGMLQPDDFYLRQNREIYETIYTMFNFSEKIDPVTVLNKMKERGVYDEQRSYDYIAQLLKITPTAANVKQYCTIVHDKSLLRALATASSEITEMVYDGVGTAQEMLEVSEKKIYSLRRGNTGDSL
;
A
#
# COMPACT_ATOMS: atom_id res chain seq x y z
N MET A 1 4.06 20.12 -23.23
CA MET A 1 3.80 18.84 -22.55
C MET A 1 2.67 18.12 -23.28
N ASP A 2 2.86 16.86 -23.53
CA ASP A 2 1.89 16.03 -24.23
C ASP A 2 0.59 15.92 -23.42
N GLU A 3 -0.55 16.11 -24.06
CA GLU A 3 -1.85 15.96 -23.40
C GLU A 3 -2.06 14.56 -22.82
N GLU A 4 -1.52 13.55 -23.52
CA GLU A 4 -1.59 12.17 -23.01
C GLU A 4 -0.92 12.01 -21.64
N LEU A 5 0.18 12.68 -21.40
CA LEU A 5 0.88 12.63 -20.11
C LEU A 5 0.04 13.25 -19.00
N LEU A 6 -0.69 14.34 -19.33
CA LEU A 6 -1.54 15.00 -18.34
C LEU A 6 -2.75 14.18 -17.96
N GLN A 7 -3.17 13.24 -18.82
CA GLN A 7 -4.33 12.40 -18.57
C GLN A 7 -3.97 11.06 -17.93
N ARG A 8 -2.67 10.77 -17.77
CA ARG A 8 -2.24 9.52 -17.13
C ARG A 8 -2.65 9.49 -15.68
N GLN A 9 -3.27 8.41 -15.29
CA GLN A 9 -3.64 8.19 -13.90
C GLN A 9 -2.53 7.44 -13.18
N VAL A 10 -2.40 7.76 -11.89
CA VAL A 10 -1.47 7.04 -11.02
C VAL A 10 -1.95 5.59 -10.91
N PRO A 11 -1.07 4.60 -11.09
CA PRO A 11 -1.46 3.20 -10.91
C PRO A 11 -2.00 2.96 -9.49
N GLN A 12 -3.23 2.51 -9.40
CA GLN A 12 -3.88 2.21 -8.11
C GLN A 12 -5.08 1.30 -8.34
N ALA A 13 -5.51 0.64 -7.28
CA ALA A 13 -6.66 -0.25 -7.32
C ALA A 13 -7.43 -0.12 -6.00
N LEU A 14 -8.22 0.97 -5.87
CA LEU A 14 -8.91 1.27 -4.62
C LEU A 14 -9.87 0.17 -4.19
N GLU A 15 -10.56 -0.46 -5.15
CA GLU A 15 -11.46 -1.57 -4.82
C GLU A 15 -10.71 -2.75 -4.22
N ALA A 16 -9.53 -3.07 -4.76
CA ALA A 16 -8.71 -4.15 -4.19
C ALA A 16 -8.21 -3.79 -2.80
N GLU A 17 -7.79 -2.54 -2.60
CA GLU A 17 -7.39 -2.06 -1.27
C GLU A 17 -8.51 -2.23 -0.26
N GLN A 18 -9.71 -1.81 -0.64
CA GLN A 18 -10.88 -1.93 0.23
C GLN A 18 -11.21 -3.38 0.53
N SER A 19 -11.09 -4.25 -0.46
CA SER A 19 -11.37 -5.67 -0.28
C SER A 19 -10.36 -6.35 0.65
N VAL A 20 -9.09 -5.94 0.58
CA VAL A 20 -8.07 -6.43 1.52
C VAL A 20 -8.43 -6.02 2.94
N LEU A 21 -8.71 -4.74 3.16
CA LEU A 21 -9.04 -4.24 4.49
C LEU A 21 -10.33 -4.87 5.02
N GLY A 22 -11.36 -4.96 4.19
CA GLY A 22 -12.60 -5.61 4.57
C GLY A 22 -12.39 -7.06 4.97
N SER A 23 -11.56 -7.79 4.22
CA SER A 23 -11.23 -9.18 4.51
C SER A 23 -10.57 -9.32 5.89
N MET A 24 -9.62 -8.45 6.21
CA MET A 24 -8.94 -8.47 7.51
C MET A 24 -9.90 -8.18 8.65
N LEU A 25 -10.90 -7.33 8.41
CA LEU A 25 -11.88 -6.96 9.42
C LEU A 25 -12.91 -8.07 9.68
N ILE A 26 -13.27 -8.83 8.65
CA ILE A 26 -14.27 -9.90 8.80
C ILE A 26 -13.67 -11.26 9.17
N ASP A 27 -12.37 -11.44 8.91
CA ASP A 27 -11.71 -12.72 9.20
C ASP A 27 -10.27 -12.48 9.65
N GLU A 28 -10.08 -12.42 10.96
CA GLU A 28 -8.79 -12.21 11.58
C GLU A 28 -7.74 -13.24 11.13
N ARG A 29 -8.17 -14.42 10.73
CA ARG A 29 -7.26 -15.50 10.34
C ARG A 29 -6.47 -15.18 9.08
N CYS A 30 -6.94 -14.25 8.24
CA CYS A 30 -6.21 -13.88 7.02
C CYS A 30 -5.16 -12.80 7.28
N VAL A 31 -5.15 -12.17 8.44
CA VAL A 31 -4.25 -11.06 8.75
C VAL A 31 -2.77 -11.45 8.60
N PRO A 32 -2.29 -12.59 9.13
CA PRO A 32 -0.87 -12.95 8.95
C PRO A 32 -0.44 -13.03 7.49
N ASP A 33 -1.28 -13.58 6.62
CA ASP A 33 -0.97 -13.69 5.19
C ASP A 33 -0.86 -12.30 4.55
N VAL A 34 -1.81 -11.42 4.87
CA VAL A 34 -1.81 -10.06 4.32
C VAL A 34 -0.58 -9.29 4.79
N VAL A 35 -0.27 -9.36 6.07
CA VAL A 35 0.90 -8.68 6.65
C VAL A 35 2.20 -9.20 6.01
N GLY A 36 2.23 -10.46 5.64
CA GLY A 36 3.38 -11.04 4.93
C GLY A 36 3.52 -10.58 3.48
N MET A 37 2.47 -10.05 2.88
CA MET A 37 2.46 -9.64 1.48
C MET A 37 2.52 -8.13 1.27
N LEU A 38 1.99 -7.33 2.18
CA LEU A 38 1.81 -5.89 2.00
C LEU A 38 2.44 -5.09 3.12
N GLN A 39 2.99 -3.93 2.74
CA GLN A 39 3.45 -2.90 3.67
C GLN A 39 2.43 -1.75 3.65
N PRO A 40 2.39 -0.93 4.71
CA PRO A 40 1.45 0.21 4.73
C PRO A 40 1.54 1.12 3.50
N ASP A 41 2.75 1.37 3.00
CA ASP A 41 2.97 2.25 1.85
C ASP A 41 2.45 1.65 0.54
N ASP A 42 2.08 0.38 0.51
CA ASP A 42 1.49 -0.22 -0.67
C ASP A 42 0.08 0.31 -0.94
N PHE A 43 -0.58 0.88 0.08
CA PHE A 43 -1.92 1.43 -0.04
C PHE A 43 -1.84 2.86 -0.56
N TYR A 44 -2.53 3.11 -1.66
CA TYR A 44 -2.51 4.41 -2.32
C TYR A 44 -3.33 5.46 -1.56
N LEU A 45 -4.56 5.10 -1.16
CA LEU A 45 -5.44 6.02 -0.46
C LEU A 45 -4.99 6.17 0.99
N ARG A 46 -4.79 7.40 1.43
CA ARG A 46 -4.32 7.67 2.78
C ARG A 46 -5.20 7.02 3.85
N GLN A 47 -6.51 7.09 3.67
CA GLN A 47 -7.46 6.51 4.60
C GLN A 47 -7.25 5.00 4.73
N ASN A 48 -7.03 4.31 3.61
CA ASN A 48 -6.75 2.88 3.61
C ASN A 48 -5.41 2.58 4.29
N ARG A 49 -4.41 3.41 4.03
CA ARG A 49 -3.09 3.25 4.65
C ARG A 49 -3.16 3.37 6.16
N GLU A 50 -3.92 4.33 6.66
CA GLU A 50 -4.07 4.53 8.11
C GLU A 50 -4.78 3.35 8.77
N ILE A 51 -5.79 2.80 8.13
CA ILE A 51 -6.48 1.61 8.63
C ILE A 51 -5.52 0.42 8.63
N TYR A 52 -4.80 0.24 7.55
CA TYR A 52 -3.86 -0.87 7.46
C TYR A 52 -2.75 -0.77 8.51
N GLU A 53 -2.18 0.42 8.70
CA GLU A 53 -1.17 0.64 9.74
C GLU A 53 -1.71 0.31 11.13
N THR A 54 -2.96 0.64 11.38
CA THR A 54 -3.62 0.33 12.64
C THR A 54 -3.68 -1.18 12.84
N ILE A 55 -4.16 -1.91 11.84
CA ILE A 55 -4.26 -3.38 11.90
C ILE A 55 -2.87 -4.01 12.01
N TYR A 56 -1.91 -3.49 11.25
CA TYR A 56 -0.52 -3.97 11.27
C TYR A 56 0.08 -3.84 12.67
N THR A 57 -0.11 -2.70 13.31
CA THR A 57 0.35 -2.46 14.68
C THR A 57 -0.32 -3.42 15.66
N MET A 58 -1.63 -3.59 15.54
CA MET A 58 -2.37 -4.51 16.40
C MET A 58 -1.87 -5.95 16.24
N PHE A 59 -1.61 -6.36 15.00
CA PHE A 59 -1.09 -7.68 14.72
C PHE A 59 0.29 -7.88 15.38
N ASN A 60 1.17 -6.89 15.28
CA ASN A 60 2.52 -6.99 15.85
C ASN A 60 2.51 -7.09 17.38
N PHE A 61 1.48 -6.55 18.02
CA PHE A 61 1.32 -6.62 19.48
C PHE A 61 0.35 -7.71 19.91
N SER A 62 -0.03 -8.58 19.00
CA SER A 62 -0.94 -9.72 19.28
C SER A 62 -2.28 -9.29 19.86
N GLU A 63 -2.76 -8.12 19.45
CA GLU A 63 -4.08 -7.64 19.87
C GLU A 63 -5.17 -8.26 19.00
N LYS A 64 -6.37 -8.40 19.57
CA LYS A 64 -7.50 -8.90 18.81
C LYS A 64 -7.93 -7.89 17.74
N ILE A 65 -8.17 -8.40 16.54
CA ILE A 65 -8.49 -7.58 15.36
C ILE A 65 -9.92 -7.87 14.92
N ASP A 66 -10.78 -6.88 15.07
CA ASP A 66 -12.15 -6.87 14.55
C ASP A 66 -12.57 -5.41 14.33
N PRO A 67 -13.74 -5.15 13.74
CA PRO A 67 -14.13 -3.75 13.45
C PRO A 67 -14.16 -2.85 14.69
N VAL A 68 -14.62 -3.36 15.82
CA VAL A 68 -14.73 -2.56 17.04
C VAL A 68 -13.35 -2.22 17.59
N THR A 69 -12.47 -3.22 17.69
CA THR A 69 -11.12 -3.01 18.24
C THR A 69 -10.29 -2.12 17.34
N VAL A 70 -10.46 -2.26 16.02
CA VAL A 70 -9.74 -1.41 15.05
C VAL A 70 -10.18 0.05 15.18
N LEU A 71 -11.48 0.32 15.26
CA LEU A 71 -11.97 1.68 15.46
C LEU A 71 -11.43 2.29 16.74
N ASN A 72 -11.43 1.50 17.82
CA ASN A 72 -10.90 1.97 19.10
C ASN A 72 -9.40 2.28 19.00
N LYS A 73 -8.65 1.41 18.35
CA LYS A 73 -7.21 1.63 18.17
C LYS A 73 -6.92 2.85 17.29
N MET A 74 -7.75 3.11 16.31
CA MET A 74 -7.63 4.32 15.49
C MET A 74 -7.77 5.58 16.35
N LYS A 75 -8.68 5.56 17.31
CA LYS A 75 -8.85 6.67 18.27
C LYS A 75 -7.58 6.85 19.11
N GLU A 76 -7.04 5.76 19.64
CA GLU A 76 -5.81 5.82 20.42
C GLU A 76 -4.63 6.38 19.62
N ARG A 77 -4.55 6.03 18.35
CA ARG A 77 -3.46 6.48 17.47
C ARG A 77 -3.68 7.88 16.90
N GLY A 78 -4.85 8.49 17.15
CA GLY A 78 -5.13 9.82 16.65
C GLY A 78 -5.44 9.87 15.15
N VAL A 79 -5.83 8.77 14.55
CA VAL A 79 -6.18 8.70 13.11
C VAL A 79 -7.68 8.48 12.88
N TYR A 80 -8.48 8.58 13.93
CA TYR A 80 -9.93 8.44 13.84
C TYR A 80 -10.56 9.79 13.47
N ASP A 81 -11.36 9.79 12.41
CA ASP A 81 -12.12 10.96 11.99
C ASP A 81 -13.58 10.75 12.41
N GLU A 82 -14.09 11.65 13.27
CA GLU A 82 -15.43 11.52 13.85
C GLU A 82 -16.53 11.46 12.78
N GLN A 83 -16.31 12.05 11.62
CA GLN A 83 -17.32 12.12 10.57
C GLN A 83 -17.24 10.97 9.56
N ARG A 84 -16.08 10.34 9.43
CA ARG A 84 -15.80 9.43 8.31
C ARG A 84 -15.41 8.02 8.70
N SER A 85 -14.61 7.87 9.76
CA SER A 85 -14.00 6.57 10.05
C SER A 85 -15.02 5.46 10.29
N TYR A 86 -16.03 5.72 11.11
CA TYR A 86 -17.04 4.70 11.39
C TYR A 86 -17.77 4.28 10.12
N ASP A 87 -18.23 5.25 9.34
CA ASP A 87 -18.98 4.97 8.12
C ASP A 87 -18.11 4.24 7.09
N TYR A 88 -16.85 4.61 7.00
CA TYR A 88 -15.95 3.97 6.07
C TYR A 88 -15.70 2.51 6.44
N ILE A 89 -15.45 2.23 7.70
CA ILE A 89 -15.30 0.84 8.18
C ILE A 89 -16.59 0.05 7.90
N ALA A 90 -17.76 0.63 8.19
CA ALA A 90 -19.03 0.00 7.89
C ALA A 90 -19.18 -0.31 6.40
N GLN A 91 -18.75 0.60 5.54
CA GLN A 91 -18.76 0.40 4.10
C GLN A 91 -17.84 -0.76 3.68
N LEU A 92 -16.64 -0.84 4.25
CA LEU A 92 -15.71 -1.93 3.96
C LEU A 92 -16.33 -3.28 4.28
N LEU A 93 -17.03 -3.38 5.39
CA LEU A 93 -17.71 -4.61 5.79
C LEU A 93 -18.83 -4.95 4.80
N LYS A 94 -19.57 -3.94 4.37
CA LYS A 94 -20.71 -4.13 3.47
C LYS A 94 -20.29 -4.67 2.10
N ILE A 95 -19.17 -4.19 1.57
CA ILE A 95 -18.70 -4.59 0.25
C ILE A 95 -17.88 -5.87 0.25
N THR A 96 -17.58 -6.42 1.42
CA THR A 96 -16.70 -7.59 1.55
C THR A 96 -17.47 -8.76 2.18
N PRO A 97 -18.17 -9.56 1.38
CA PRO A 97 -18.94 -10.67 1.93
C PRO A 97 -18.09 -11.84 2.40
N THR A 98 -16.87 -11.97 1.91
CA THR A 98 -15.98 -13.09 2.23
C THR A 98 -14.52 -12.66 2.10
N ALA A 99 -13.64 -13.33 2.85
CA ALA A 99 -12.21 -13.13 2.77
C ALA A 99 -11.52 -14.18 1.87
N ALA A 100 -12.29 -14.98 1.16
CA ALA A 100 -11.75 -16.12 0.39
C ALA A 100 -10.72 -15.72 -0.65
N ASN A 101 -10.85 -14.53 -1.25
CA ASN A 101 -9.97 -14.09 -2.35
C ASN A 101 -8.95 -13.04 -1.91
N VAL A 102 -8.69 -12.92 -0.62
CA VAL A 102 -7.85 -11.83 -0.10
C VAL A 102 -6.45 -11.84 -0.71
N LYS A 103 -5.85 -13.00 -0.92
CA LYS A 103 -4.50 -13.07 -1.49
C LYS A 103 -4.43 -12.52 -2.90
N GLN A 104 -5.47 -12.75 -3.70
CA GLN A 104 -5.54 -12.20 -5.05
C GLN A 104 -5.60 -10.68 -5.02
N TYR A 105 -6.38 -10.11 -4.10
CA TYR A 105 -6.46 -8.66 -3.95
C TYR A 105 -5.13 -8.09 -3.45
N CYS A 106 -4.44 -8.79 -2.55
CA CYS A 106 -3.11 -8.38 -2.09
C CYS A 106 -2.14 -8.28 -3.26
N THR A 107 -2.17 -9.25 -4.17
CA THR A 107 -1.31 -9.23 -5.36
C THR A 107 -1.59 -8.00 -6.21
N ILE A 108 -2.87 -7.67 -6.41
CA ILE A 108 -3.26 -6.48 -7.19
C ILE A 108 -2.74 -5.21 -6.52
N VAL A 109 -2.94 -5.08 -5.21
CA VAL A 109 -2.47 -3.90 -4.45
C VAL A 109 -0.96 -3.79 -4.55
N HIS A 110 -0.24 -4.89 -4.35
CA HIS A 110 1.21 -4.92 -4.41
C HIS A 110 1.73 -4.51 -5.80
N ASP A 111 1.14 -5.05 -6.86
CA ASP A 111 1.55 -4.74 -8.23
C ASP A 111 1.37 -3.27 -8.56
N LYS A 112 0.25 -2.66 -8.13
CA LYS A 112 0.02 -1.23 -8.35
C LYS A 112 1.03 -0.38 -7.57
N SER A 113 1.36 -0.80 -6.35
CA SER A 113 2.38 -0.12 -5.55
C SER A 113 3.74 -0.18 -6.25
N LEU A 114 4.10 -1.35 -6.78
CA LEU A 114 5.35 -1.52 -7.51
C LEU A 114 5.41 -0.64 -8.75
N LEU A 115 4.30 -0.54 -9.49
CA LEU A 115 4.23 0.34 -10.66
C LEU A 115 4.41 1.81 -10.28
N ARG A 116 3.84 2.25 -9.14
CA ARG A 116 4.04 3.61 -8.66
C ARG A 116 5.51 3.86 -8.32
N ALA A 117 6.14 2.89 -7.66
CA ALA A 117 7.55 3.00 -7.30
C ALA A 117 8.43 3.04 -8.54
N LEU A 118 8.09 2.26 -9.56
CA LEU A 118 8.83 2.26 -10.83
C LEU A 118 8.70 3.61 -11.54
N ALA A 119 7.50 4.18 -11.56
CA ALA A 119 7.27 5.50 -12.14
C ALA A 119 8.08 6.58 -11.42
N THR A 120 8.11 6.53 -10.09
CA THR A 120 8.89 7.46 -9.28
C THR A 120 10.39 7.33 -9.58
N ALA A 121 10.91 6.11 -9.62
CA ALA A 121 12.32 5.86 -9.91
C ALA A 121 12.68 6.38 -11.31
N SER A 122 11.81 6.16 -12.28
CA SER A 122 12.03 6.64 -13.65
C SER A 122 12.07 8.16 -13.71
N SER A 123 11.18 8.84 -12.99
CA SER A 123 11.18 10.30 -12.91
C SER A 123 12.46 10.82 -12.27
N GLU A 124 12.91 10.19 -11.20
CA GLU A 124 14.14 10.58 -10.51
C GLU A 124 15.36 10.40 -11.42
N ILE A 125 15.38 9.32 -12.20
CA ILE A 125 16.47 9.07 -13.17
C ILE A 125 16.47 10.16 -14.23
N THR A 126 15.30 10.49 -14.76
CA THR A 126 15.17 11.55 -15.77
C THR A 126 15.69 12.89 -15.22
N GLU A 127 15.26 13.26 -14.02
CA GLU A 127 15.69 14.51 -13.39
C GLU A 127 17.20 14.54 -13.17
N MET A 128 17.77 13.45 -12.72
CA MET A 128 19.21 13.34 -12.49
C MET A 128 20.01 13.61 -13.78
N VAL A 129 19.53 13.06 -14.90
CA VAL A 129 20.19 13.27 -16.20
C VAL A 129 20.15 14.75 -16.60
N TYR A 130 18.99 15.39 -16.46
CA TYR A 130 18.85 16.81 -16.85
C TYR A 130 19.55 17.75 -15.90
N ASP A 131 19.66 17.42 -14.63
CA ASP A 131 20.41 18.20 -13.66
C ASP A 131 21.92 18.16 -13.95
N GLY A 132 22.39 17.12 -14.60
CA GLY A 132 23.76 17.03 -15.08
C GLY A 132 24.82 16.92 -13.99
N VAL A 133 24.47 16.44 -12.82
CA VAL A 133 25.42 16.27 -11.71
C VAL A 133 26.05 14.88 -11.79
N GLY A 134 27.37 14.85 -11.97
CA GLY A 134 28.11 13.59 -12.05
C GLY A 134 28.34 13.16 -13.49
N THR A 135 29.03 12.03 -13.66
CA THR A 135 29.34 11.46 -14.95
C THR A 135 28.21 10.54 -15.42
N ALA A 136 28.19 10.22 -16.70
CA ALA A 136 27.26 9.27 -17.26
C ALA A 136 27.35 7.92 -16.54
N GLN A 137 28.56 7.47 -16.23
CA GLN A 137 28.79 6.21 -15.54
C GLN A 137 28.19 6.23 -14.12
N GLU A 138 28.41 7.33 -13.40
CA GLU A 138 27.85 7.50 -12.07
C GLU A 138 26.32 7.50 -12.10
N MET A 139 25.71 8.18 -13.07
CA MET A 139 24.27 8.21 -13.24
C MET A 139 23.71 6.83 -13.54
N LEU A 140 24.41 6.06 -14.37
CA LEU A 140 24.00 4.70 -14.69
C LEU A 140 24.03 3.80 -13.44
N GLU A 141 25.08 3.92 -12.63
CA GLU A 141 25.20 3.15 -11.40
C GLU A 141 24.08 3.48 -10.40
N VAL A 142 23.76 4.77 -10.23
CA VAL A 142 22.67 5.19 -9.35
C VAL A 142 21.33 4.64 -9.85
N SER A 143 21.13 4.71 -11.17
CA SER A 143 19.88 4.22 -11.79
C SER A 143 19.71 2.72 -11.60
N GLU A 144 20.78 1.96 -11.76
CA GLU A 144 20.76 0.51 -11.55
C GLU A 144 20.40 0.16 -10.11
N LYS A 145 20.94 0.90 -9.14
CA LYS A 145 20.63 0.69 -7.72
C LYS A 145 19.16 0.97 -7.43
N LYS A 146 18.61 2.04 -8.00
CA LYS A 146 17.20 2.37 -7.80
C LYS A 146 16.29 1.24 -8.30
N ILE A 147 16.55 0.73 -9.49
CA ILE A 147 15.75 -0.35 -10.08
C ILE A 147 15.93 -1.65 -9.28
N TYR A 148 17.16 -1.96 -8.92
CA TYR A 148 17.45 -3.16 -8.12
C TYR A 148 16.74 -3.14 -6.77
N SER A 149 16.67 -1.96 -6.12
CA SER A 149 15.98 -1.81 -4.84
C SER A 149 14.50 -2.16 -4.96
N LEU A 150 13.85 -1.80 -6.07
CA LEU A 150 12.44 -2.15 -6.29
C LEU A 150 12.26 -3.65 -6.41
N ARG A 151 13.17 -4.32 -7.10
CA ARG A 151 13.11 -5.77 -7.27
C ARG A 151 13.30 -6.50 -5.95
N ARG A 152 14.22 -6.04 -5.11
CA ARG A 152 14.44 -6.64 -3.80
C ARG A 152 13.23 -6.49 -2.90
N GLY A 153 12.62 -5.29 -2.87
CA GLY A 153 11.40 -5.06 -2.13
C GLY A 153 10.28 -5.97 -2.58
N ASN A 154 10.21 -6.24 -3.89
CA ASN A 154 9.19 -7.09 -4.47
C ASN A 154 9.38 -8.57 -4.11
N THR A 155 10.61 -9.03 -3.93
CA THR A 155 10.88 -10.43 -3.60
C THR A 155 10.70 -10.73 -2.12
N GLY A 156 10.33 -9.73 -1.32
CA GLY A 156 10.03 -9.94 0.08
C GLY A 156 11.23 -10.24 0.93
N ASP A 157 12.35 -9.74 0.57
CA ASP A 157 13.53 -9.81 1.39
C ASP A 157 13.79 -11.17 2.02
N SER A 158 14.17 -12.10 1.20
CA SER A 158 14.42 -13.47 1.59
C SER A 158 15.82 -13.64 2.18
N LEU A 159 16.13 -12.91 3.16
CA LEU A 159 17.41 -13.16 3.80
C LEU A 159 17.30 -14.02 5.01
#